data_1c234fc0fb670250d53c79bca6b4088c
#
_entry.id   1c234fc0fb670250d53c79bca6b4088c
#
_cell.length_a   1.000
_cell.length_b   1.000
_cell.length_c   1.000
_cell.angle_alpha   90.00
_cell.angle_beta   90.00
_cell.angle_gamma   90.00
#
_symmetry.space_group_name_H-M   'P 1'
#
loop_
_entity.id
_entity.type
_entity.pdbx_description
1 polymer ?
#
loop_
_entity_poly.entity_id
_entity_poly.type
_entity_poly.pdbx_seq_one_letter_code
_entity_poly.pdbx_strand_id
1 'polypeptide(L)'
;MTVRRPLSPLFWALAQIGSRVRVGAPRGLPEPSTRLPAPTGLRIPTRHGVVRAVVQRPAVDDPGAPVVLQLHGGGFVNRYPEQDLHIARAMADRLGAVVVLPDYDTGPRVQYPVAEEEACDIARWLQAETGAGWSGDRLLLGGVSAGAKLAINICQQLHAASLPAPLAVALVVPVTDVIRTDRTSGVRRPAISPFVQRFVGWAYFPDVPRQQEPLASPSRDLALPAAMPPTLVLTGGDDTLAPEGAELAARLRSGGVRTEHHVFVGSDHDLLAGRDRAVVIEALDRITGFFAAELRRPRPDGITAG
;
A
#
# COMPACT_ATOMS: atom_id res chain seq x y z
N MET A 1 -22.46 -16.08 17.67
CA MET A 1 -22.71 -16.72 16.37
C MET A 1 -22.11 -15.85 15.29
N THR A 2 -21.03 -16.30 14.67
CA THR A 2 -20.36 -15.59 13.57
C THR A 2 -21.24 -15.67 12.33
N VAL A 3 -21.81 -14.54 11.91
CA VAL A 3 -22.59 -14.48 10.66
C VAL A 3 -21.63 -14.45 9.49
N ARG A 4 -21.15 -15.63 9.09
CA ARG A 4 -20.44 -15.78 7.81
C ARG A 4 -21.44 -15.71 6.67
N ARG A 5 -21.24 -14.79 5.74
CA ARG A 5 -22.02 -14.78 4.49
C ARG A 5 -21.66 -16.02 3.68
N PRO A 6 -22.63 -16.87 3.28
CA PRO A 6 -22.32 -18.06 2.50
C PRO A 6 -21.67 -17.67 1.15
N LEU A 7 -20.61 -18.36 0.81
CA LEU A 7 -19.90 -18.18 -0.46
C LEU A 7 -20.80 -18.67 -1.63
N SER A 8 -21.34 -17.74 -2.40
CA SER A 8 -22.01 -18.09 -3.66
C SER A 8 -20.97 -18.63 -4.66
N PRO A 9 -21.16 -19.82 -5.27
CA PRO A 9 -20.25 -20.36 -6.27
C PRO A 9 -20.00 -19.41 -7.44
N LEU A 10 -21.01 -18.62 -7.83
CA LEU A 10 -20.91 -17.62 -8.90
C LEU A 10 -19.93 -16.50 -8.50
N PHE A 11 -20.06 -15.96 -7.31
CA PHE A 11 -19.16 -14.91 -6.83
C PHE A 11 -17.75 -15.43 -6.63
N TRP A 12 -17.59 -16.69 -6.19
CA TRP A 12 -16.28 -17.32 -6.09
C TRP A 12 -15.61 -17.43 -7.48
N ALA A 13 -16.35 -17.85 -8.50
CA ALA A 13 -15.85 -17.90 -9.87
C ALA A 13 -15.49 -16.50 -10.41
N LEU A 14 -16.33 -15.49 -10.16
CA LEU A 14 -16.05 -14.10 -10.52
C LEU A 14 -14.79 -13.56 -9.83
N ALA A 15 -14.57 -13.90 -8.56
CA ALA A 15 -13.36 -13.52 -7.84
C ALA A 15 -12.11 -14.20 -8.41
N GLN A 16 -12.20 -15.48 -8.81
CA GLN A 16 -11.09 -16.18 -9.48
C GLN A 16 -10.76 -15.57 -10.85
N ILE A 17 -11.76 -15.08 -11.57
CA ILE A 17 -11.56 -14.35 -12.82
C ILE A 17 -10.94 -12.97 -12.52
N GLY A 18 -11.49 -12.24 -11.55
CA GLY A 18 -11.01 -10.92 -11.12
C GLY A 18 -9.57 -10.95 -10.63
N SER A 19 -9.17 -12.00 -9.91
CA SER A 19 -7.77 -12.17 -9.44
C SER A 19 -6.74 -12.32 -10.56
N ARG A 20 -7.19 -12.58 -11.79
CA ARG A 20 -6.35 -12.73 -12.99
C ARG A 20 -6.40 -11.50 -13.91
N VAL A 21 -7.21 -10.52 -13.59
CA VAL A 21 -7.26 -9.25 -14.37
C VAL A 21 -5.94 -8.55 -14.20
N ARG A 22 -5.23 -8.33 -15.30
CA ARG A 22 -3.97 -7.61 -15.33
C ARG A 22 -4.26 -6.16 -15.65
N VAL A 23 -4.04 -5.29 -14.68
CA VAL A 23 -4.02 -3.85 -14.89
C VAL A 23 -2.60 -3.52 -15.37
N GLY A 24 -2.47 -3.11 -16.61
CA GLY A 24 -1.17 -2.72 -17.18
C GLY A 24 -0.72 -1.36 -16.67
N ALA A 25 0.58 -1.12 -16.63
CA ALA A 25 1.13 0.20 -16.39
C ALA A 25 0.63 1.19 -17.47
N PRO A 26 0.43 2.47 -17.12
CA PRO A 26 0.11 3.51 -18.09
C PRO A 26 1.16 3.57 -19.20
N ARG A 27 0.72 3.77 -20.46
CA ARG A 27 1.63 3.88 -21.60
C ARG A 27 2.27 5.26 -21.68
N GLY A 28 3.52 5.30 -22.14
CA GLY A 28 4.21 6.57 -22.44
C GLY A 28 4.63 7.36 -21.20
N LEU A 29 4.81 6.70 -20.06
CA LEU A 29 5.51 7.31 -18.93
C LEU A 29 6.98 7.59 -19.30
N PRO A 30 7.63 8.58 -18.67
CA PRO A 30 9.04 8.82 -18.85
C PRO A 30 9.85 7.55 -18.51
N GLU A 31 10.81 7.23 -19.36
CA GLU A 31 11.78 6.19 -19.02
C GLU A 31 12.63 6.66 -17.83
N PRO A 32 13.13 5.72 -17.00
CA PRO A 32 14.09 6.05 -15.96
C PRO A 32 15.28 6.82 -16.51
N SER A 33 15.81 7.75 -15.72
CA SER A 33 16.99 8.56 -16.10
C SER A 33 18.26 7.71 -16.19
N THR A 34 18.27 6.56 -15.51
CA THR A 34 19.35 5.59 -15.48
C THR A 34 18.90 4.26 -16.08
N ARG A 35 19.84 3.46 -16.59
CA ARG A 35 19.55 2.10 -17.05
C ARG A 35 19.39 1.18 -15.85
N LEU A 36 18.15 0.96 -15.42
CA LEU A 36 17.85 0.03 -14.35
C LEU A 36 18.04 -1.43 -14.77
N PRO A 37 18.51 -2.30 -13.87
CA PRO A 37 18.55 -3.75 -14.11
C PRO A 37 17.13 -4.31 -14.26
N ALA A 38 17.03 -5.47 -14.92
CA ALA A 38 15.76 -6.20 -14.98
C ALA A 38 15.30 -6.58 -13.57
N PRO A 39 13.98 -6.56 -13.31
CA PRO A 39 13.44 -7.03 -12.03
C PRO A 39 13.80 -8.49 -11.77
N THR A 40 14.02 -8.82 -10.51
CA THR A 40 14.36 -10.18 -10.05
C THR A 40 13.28 -10.72 -9.11
N GLY A 41 13.28 -12.04 -8.86
CA GLY A 41 12.37 -12.67 -7.93
C GLY A 41 12.98 -12.79 -6.53
N LEU A 42 12.14 -12.66 -5.52
CA LEU A 42 12.47 -12.87 -4.10
C LEU A 42 11.41 -13.78 -3.46
N ARG A 43 11.79 -14.55 -2.44
CA ARG A 43 10.90 -15.41 -1.68
C ARG A 43 11.03 -15.04 -0.21
N ILE A 44 9.96 -14.58 0.40
CA ILE A 44 9.94 -14.04 1.75
C ILE A 44 9.12 -14.97 2.64
N PRO A 45 9.69 -15.51 3.73
CA PRO A 45 8.94 -16.33 4.68
C PRO A 45 7.97 -15.48 5.49
N THR A 46 6.73 -15.95 5.64
CA THR A 46 5.72 -15.37 6.51
C THR A 46 5.09 -16.48 7.36
N ARG A 47 4.31 -16.13 8.37
CA ARG A 47 3.57 -17.11 9.19
C ARG A 47 2.57 -17.95 8.40
N HIS A 48 2.13 -17.46 7.23
CA HIS A 48 1.18 -18.13 6.34
C HIS A 48 1.85 -18.91 5.19
N GLY A 49 3.16 -18.86 5.11
CA GLY A 49 3.93 -19.53 4.07
C GLY A 49 4.95 -18.60 3.41
N VAL A 50 5.33 -18.93 2.18
CA VAL A 50 6.33 -18.16 1.43
C VAL A 50 5.64 -17.27 0.41
N VAL A 51 5.73 -15.96 0.61
CA VAL A 51 5.26 -14.97 -0.36
C VAL A 51 6.36 -14.72 -1.40
N ARG A 52 5.97 -14.70 -2.69
CA ARG A 52 6.86 -14.26 -3.77
C ARG A 52 6.82 -12.75 -3.87
N ALA A 53 7.95 -12.16 -4.24
CA ALA A 53 8.01 -10.74 -4.51
C ALA A 53 8.83 -10.47 -5.78
N VAL A 54 8.49 -9.38 -6.47
CA VAL A 54 9.32 -8.79 -7.53
C VAL A 54 10.19 -7.73 -6.88
N VAL A 55 11.48 -7.72 -7.23
CA VAL A 55 12.44 -6.75 -6.71
C VAL A 55 12.98 -5.92 -7.86
N GLN A 56 12.78 -4.62 -7.80
CA GLN A 56 13.42 -3.65 -8.67
C GLN A 56 14.60 -3.01 -7.93
N ARG A 57 15.79 -3.17 -8.48
CA ARG A 57 17.02 -2.57 -7.93
C ARG A 57 17.35 -1.24 -8.61
N PRO A 58 18.06 -0.33 -7.93
CA PRO A 58 18.63 0.85 -8.55
C PRO A 58 19.75 0.48 -9.54
N ALA A 59 20.22 1.46 -10.30
CA ALA A 59 21.30 1.27 -11.28
C ALA A 59 22.67 1.02 -10.62
N VAL A 60 22.85 1.51 -9.40
CA VAL A 60 24.09 1.36 -8.62
C VAL A 60 23.76 0.57 -7.35
N ASP A 61 24.51 -0.50 -7.14
CA ASP A 61 24.40 -1.28 -5.91
C ASP A 61 25.01 -0.52 -4.73
N ASP A 62 24.23 -0.32 -3.69
CA ASP A 62 24.64 0.30 -2.42
C ASP A 62 24.10 -0.53 -1.28
N PRO A 63 24.94 -1.14 -0.43
CA PRO A 63 24.48 -1.87 0.76
C PRO A 63 23.71 -1.01 1.75
N GLY A 64 23.91 0.32 1.72
CA GLY A 64 23.17 1.30 2.51
C GLY A 64 21.92 1.84 1.81
N ALA A 65 21.54 1.31 0.63
CA ALA A 65 20.35 1.76 -0.08
C ALA A 65 19.10 1.64 0.80
N PRO A 66 18.15 2.60 0.72
CA PRO A 66 16.85 2.43 1.35
C PRO A 66 16.08 1.29 0.69
N VAL A 67 15.22 0.63 1.46
CA VAL A 67 14.29 -0.36 0.94
C VAL A 67 12.86 0.19 0.98
N VAL A 68 12.12 0.02 -0.12
CA VAL A 68 10.71 0.37 -0.20
C VAL A 68 9.89 -0.91 -0.31
N LEU A 69 8.98 -1.14 0.62
CA LEU A 69 7.94 -2.14 0.47
C LEU A 69 6.74 -1.47 -0.21
N GLN A 70 6.52 -1.80 -1.49
CA GLN A 70 5.41 -1.28 -2.30
C GLN A 70 4.30 -2.32 -2.37
N LEU A 71 3.15 -2.01 -1.79
CA LEU A 71 1.99 -2.88 -1.69
C LEU A 71 0.97 -2.50 -2.78
N HIS A 72 0.67 -3.45 -3.67
CA HIS A 72 -0.20 -3.21 -4.80
C HIS A 72 -1.67 -3.06 -4.43
N GLY A 73 -2.44 -2.38 -5.27
CA GLY A 73 -3.89 -2.30 -5.19
C GLY A 73 -4.59 -3.57 -5.69
N GLY A 74 -5.93 -3.53 -5.76
CA GLY A 74 -6.72 -4.63 -6.33
C GLY A 74 -7.80 -5.17 -5.41
N GLY A 75 -8.22 -4.39 -4.39
CA GLY A 75 -9.36 -4.70 -3.54
C GLY A 75 -9.22 -6.02 -2.78
N PHE A 76 -8.02 -6.41 -2.40
CA PHE A 76 -7.73 -7.69 -1.73
C PHE A 76 -8.16 -8.93 -2.52
N VAL A 77 -8.38 -8.80 -3.84
CA VAL A 77 -8.80 -9.90 -4.73
C VAL A 77 -7.80 -10.09 -5.87
N ASN A 78 -7.26 -9.00 -6.40
CA ASN A 78 -6.28 -9.06 -7.47
C ASN A 78 -4.88 -9.42 -6.93
N ARG A 79 -4.18 -10.33 -7.64
CA ARG A 79 -2.80 -10.77 -7.36
C ARG A 79 -1.93 -10.44 -8.56
N TYR A 80 -1.44 -9.22 -8.64
CA TYR A 80 -0.57 -8.79 -9.74
C TYR A 80 0.36 -7.66 -9.30
N PRO A 81 1.43 -7.97 -8.57
CA PRO A 81 2.37 -6.94 -8.08
C PRO A 81 3.05 -6.17 -9.20
N GLU A 82 3.24 -6.79 -10.39
CA GLU A 82 3.87 -6.15 -11.54
C GLU A 82 3.07 -4.96 -12.10
N GLN A 83 1.79 -4.79 -11.71
CA GLN A 83 1.03 -3.58 -12.08
C GLN A 83 1.68 -2.31 -11.55
N ASP A 84 2.38 -2.38 -10.42
CA ASP A 84 3.06 -1.25 -9.76
C ASP A 84 4.55 -1.14 -10.17
N LEU A 85 5.00 -1.91 -11.17
CA LEU A 85 6.42 -1.90 -11.57
C LEU A 85 6.90 -0.52 -12.05
N HIS A 86 6.03 0.29 -12.64
CA HIS A 86 6.35 1.66 -13.03
C HIS A 86 6.61 2.56 -11.81
N ILE A 87 5.90 2.34 -10.69
CA ILE A 87 6.13 3.02 -9.40
C ILE A 87 7.49 2.59 -8.85
N ALA A 88 7.75 1.28 -8.85
CA ALA A 88 9.01 0.73 -8.37
C ALA A 88 10.21 1.25 -9.16
N ARG A 89 10.09 1.33 -10.49
CA ARG A 89 11.14 1.88 -11.36
C ARG A 89 11.42 3.35 -11.07
N ALA A 90 10.37 4.16 -10.87
CA ALA A 90 10.53 5.57 -10.50
C ALA A 90 11.22 5.74 -9.14
N MET A 91 10.89 4.92 -8.14
CA MET A 91 11.54 4.95 -6.83
C MET A 91 13.00 4.47 -6.91
N ALA A 92 13.27 3.39 -7.65
CA ALA A 92 14.64 2.88 -7.83
C ALA A 92 15.54 3.89 -8.54
N ASP A 93 15.03 4.57 -9.58
CA ASP A 93 15.76 5.56 -10.34
C ASP A 93 16.05 6.84 -9.54
N ARG A 94 15.02 7.37 -8.84
CA ARG A 94 15.10 8.71 -8.22
C ARG A 94 15.61 8.70 -6.79
N LEU A 95 15.45 7.57 -6.07
CA LEU A 95 15.85 7.44 -4.66
C LEU A 95 17.09 6.55 -4.48
N GLY A 96 17.54 5.84 -5.50
CA GLY A 96 18.52 4.78 -5.34
C GLY A 96 18.02 3.66 -4.43
N ALA A 97 16.70 3.43 -4.36
CA ALA A 97 16.08 2.48 -3.46
C ALA A 97 15.96 1.09 -4.08
N VAL A 98 16.09 0.06 -3.26
CA VAL A 98 15.62 -1.28 -3.61
C VAL A 98 14.12 -1.34 -3.34
N VAL A 99 13.32 -1.69 -4.35
CA VAL A 99 11.86 -1.73 -4.21
C VAL A 99 11.35 -3.16 -4.29
N VAL A 100 10.62 -3.59 -3.27
CA VAL A 100 10.05 -4.93 -3.13
C VAL A 100 8.54 -4.87 -3.30
N LEU A 101 8.02 -5.62 -4.28
CA LEU A 101 6.61 -5.73 -4.64
C LEU A 101 6.13 -7.16 -4.32
N PRO A 102 5.52 -7.40 -3.16
CA PRO A 102 5.07 -8.74 -2.78
C PRO A 102 3.77 -9.13 -3.50
N ASP A 103 3.65 -10.40 -3.87
CA ASP A 103 2.42 -11.06 -4.31
C ASP A 103 1.69 -11.65 -3.10
N TYR A 104 1.24 -10.78 -2.19
CA TYR A 104 0.55 -11.18 -0.96
C TYR A 104 -0.76 -11.92 -1.27
N ASP A 105 -1.19 -12.80 -0.36
CA ASP A 105 -2.36 -13.62 -0.56
C ASP A 105 -3.66 -12.80 -0.49
N THR A 106 -4.63 -13.16 -1.34
CA THR A 106 -5.87 -12.39 -1.54
C THR A 106 -7.10 -13.27 -1.51
N GLY A 107 -8.26 -12.63 -1.29
CA GLY A 107 -9.55 -13.29 -1.37
C GLY A 107 -9.88 -13.79 -2.77
N PRO A 108 -10.81 -14.77 -2.87
CA PRO A 108 -11.50 -15.44 -1.76
C PRO A 108 -10.75 -16.66 -1.21
N ARG A 109 -9.52 -16.96 -1.67
CA ARG A 109 -8.73 -18.09 -1.19
C ARG A 109 -8.36 -17.96 0.27
N VAL A 110 -7.91 -16.75 0.63
CA VAL A 110 -7.68 -16.34 2.00
C VAL A 110 -8.62 -15.19 2.34
N GLN A 111 -8.79 -14.94 3.62
CA GLN A 111 -9.65 -13.89 4.14
C GLN A 111 -8.91 -13.11 5.22
N TYR A 112 -9.43 -11.96 5.56
CA TYR A 112 -8.94 -11.15 6.65
C TYR A 112 -8.67 -12.01 7.92
N PRO A 113 -7.52 -11.91 8.57
CA PRO A 113 -6.48 -10.89 8.41
C PRO A 113 -5.20 -11.39 7.69
N VAL A 114 -5.27 -12.37 6.80
CA VAL A 114 -4.06 -13.03 6.25
C VAL A 114 -3.15 -12.05 5.52
N ALA A 115 -3.66 -11.19 4.63
CA ALA A 115 -2.83 -10.21 3.91
C ALA A 115 -2.22 -9.17 4.85
N GLU A 116 -2.94 -8.76 5.90
CA GLU A 116 -2.45 -7.83 6.92
C GLU A 116 -1.27 -8.42 7.71
N GLU A 117 -1.37 -9.70 8.05
CA GLU A 117 -0.32 -10.43 8.77
C GLU A 117 0.89 -10.73 7.88
N GLU A 118 0.68 -11.13 6.62
CA GLU A 118 1.76 -11.30 5.64
C GLU A 118 2.51 -9.99 5.39
N ALA A 119 1.80 -8.89 5.18
CA ALA A 119 2.40 -7.59 4.95
C ALA A 119 3.29 -7.16 6.13
N CYS A 120 2.85 -7.40 7.37
CA CYS A 120 3.65 -7.13 8.56
C CYS A 120 4.88 -8.03 8.64
N ASP A 121 4.73 -9.34 8.38
CA ASP A 121 5.85 -10.28 8.40
C ASP A 121 6.90 -9.94 7.33
N ILE A 122 6.46 -9.52 6.13
CA ILE A 122 7.34 -9.05 5.06
C ILE A 122 8.12 -7.80 5.50
N ALA A 123 7.44 -6.80 6.09
CA ALA A 123 8.09 -5.59 6.56
C ALA A 123 9.16 -5.89 7.62
N ARG A 124 8.85 -6.76 8.59
CA ARG A 124 9.79 -7.21 9.62
C ARG A 124 10.97 -7.96 9.02
N TRP A 125 10.71 -8.82 8.03
CA TRP A 125 11.77 -9.54 7.34
C TRP A 125 12.71 -8.58 6.62
N LEU A 126 12.17 -7.57 5.91
CA LEU A 126 12.99 -6.55 5.23
C LEU A 126 13.82 -5.71 6.20
N GLN A 127 13.31 -5.44 7.40
CA GLN A 127 14.04 -4.72 8.46
C GLN A 127 15.15 -5.57 9.08
N ALA A 128 14.97 -6.88 9.19
CA ALA A 128 15.92 -7.79 9.82
C ALA A 128 16.97 -8.36 8.85
N GLU A 129 16.69 -8.35 7.54
CA GLU A 129 17.56 -8.95 6.54
C GLU A 129 18.86 -8.16 6.37
N THR A 130 19.97 -8.88 6.43
CA THR A 130 21.32 -8.32 6.26
C THR A 130 22.00 -8.92 5.04
N GLY A 131 22.74 -8.09 4.30
CA GLY A 131 23.49 -8.56 3.13
C GLY A 131 22.68 -8.67 1.84
N ALA A 132 21.41 -8.30 1.85
CA ALA A 132 20.55 -8.32 0.65
C ALA A 132 20.73 -7.10 -0.26
N GLY A 133 21.65 -6.19 0.07
CA GLY A 133 21.94 -4.98 -0.71
C GLY A 133 20.96 -3.83 -0.43
N TRP A 134 20.48 -3.73 0.81
CA TRP A 134 19.75 -2.59 1.36
C TRP A 134 19.97 -2.48 2.87
N SER A 135 19.62 -1.32 3.43
CA SER A 135 19.58 -1.10 4.89
C SER A 135 18.15 -1.23 5.40
N GLY A 136 17.87 -2.24 6.22
CA GLY A 136 16.55 -2.47 6.83
C GLY A 136 16.08 -1.33 7.72
N ASP A 137 17.00 -0.59 8.32
CA ASP A 137 16.69 0.63 9.08
C ASP A 137 16.11 1.75 8.24
N ARG A 138 16.28 1.70 6.93
CA ARG A 138 15.81 2.70 5.98
C ARG A 138 14.57 2.21 5.23
N LEU A 139 13.69 1.47 5.93
CA LEU A 139 12.43 0.99 5.37
C LEU A 139 11.45 2.14 5.14
N LEU A 140 10.93 2.21 3.92
CA LEU A 140 9.82 3.06 3.49
C LEU A 140 8.65 2.18 3.07
N LEU A 141 7.41 2.65 3.26
CA LEU A 141 6.22 1.94 2.82
C LEU A 141 5.48 2.73 1.74
N GLY A 142 5.17 2.09 0.64
CA GLY A 142 4.26 2.57 -0.38
C GLY A 142 3.05 1.66 -0.50
N GLY A 143 1.88 2.23 -0.81
CA GLY A 143 0.72 1.41 -1.06
C GLY A 143 -0.37 2.13 -1.86
N VAL A 144 -1.08 1.35 -2.69
CA VAL A 144 -2.19 1.83 -3.51
C VAL A 144 -3.47 1.14 -3.08
N SER A 145 -4.54 1.87 -2.77
CA SER A 145 -5.87 1.33 -2.45
C SER A 145 -5.82 0.29 -1.31
N ALA A 146 -6.11 -0.97 -1.58
CA ALA A 146 -5.95 -2.08 -0.64
C ALA A 146 -4.53 -2.14 -0.07
N GLY A 147 -3.50 -1.94 -0.90
CA GLY A 147 -2.11 -1.89 -0.46
C GLY A 147 -1.82 -0.70 0.46
N ALA A 148 -2.48 0.43 0.26
CA ALA A 148 -2.37 1.57 1.18
C ALA A 148 -2.94 1.24 2.56
N LYS A 149 -4.06 0.50 2.63
CA LYS A 149 -4.55 -0.03 3.89
C LYS A 149 -3.54 -0.98 4.54
N LEU A 150 -2.94 -1.88 3.78
CA LEU A 150 -1.92 -2.81 4.31
C LEU A 150 -0.70 -2.05 4.85
N ALA A 151 -0.27 -0.95 4.20
CA ALA A 151 0.81 -0.11 4.73
C ALA A 151 0.46 0.52 6.09
N ILE A 152 -0.80 0.97 6.27
CA ILE A 152 -1.30 1.41 7.58
C ILE A 152 -1.26 0.25 8.59
N ASN A 153 -1.72 -0.94 8.18
CA ASN A 153 -1.76 -2.10 9.07
C ASN A 153 -0.37 -2.59 9.50
N ILE A 154 0.65 -2.44 8.66
CA ILE A 154 2.04 -2.67 9.06
C ILE A 154 2.40 -1.74 10.22
N CYS A 155 2.14 -0.44 10.09
CA CYS A 155 2.44 0.54 11.14
C CYS A 155 1.71 0.22 12.45
N GLN A 156 0.42 -0.14 12.40
CA GLN A 156 -0.36 -0.55 13.57
C GLN A 156 0.25 -1.77 14.28
N GLN A 157 0.63 -2.80 13.52
CA GLN A 157 1.17 -4.05 14.08
C GLN A 157 2.59 -3.86 14.63
N LEU A 158 3.44 -3.11 13.92
CA LEU A 158 4.78 -2.78 14.42
C LEU A 158 4.71 -1.97 15.71
N HIS A 159 3.83 -0.96 15.77
CA HIS A 159 3.60 -0.15 16.98
C HIS A 159 3.11 -1.00 18.14
N ALA A 160 2.11 -1.86 17.92
CA ALA A 160 1.58 -2.76 18.94
C ALA A 160 2.62 -3.75 19.48
N ALA A 161 3.59 -4.13 18.63
CA ALA A 161 4.69 -5.01 19.00
C ALA A 161 5.93 -4.27 19.55
N SER A 162 5.88 -2.94 19.68
CA SER A 162 7.03 -2.09 20.07
C SER A 162 8.26 -2.30 19.17
N LEU A 163 8.03 -2.53 17.89
CA LEU A 163 9.07 -2.70 16.87
C LEU A 163 9.36 -1.39 16.13
N PRO A 164 10.54 -1.26 15.51
CA PRO A 164 10.91 -0.05 14.78
C PRO A 164 9.89 0.33 13.70
N ALA A 165 9.47 1.59 13.70
CA ALA A 165 8.58 2.13 12.68
C ALA A 165 9.33 2.32 11.35
N PRO A 166 8.64 2.27 10.19
CA PRO A 166 9.18 2.72 8.92
C PRO A 166 9.56 4.21 8.98
N LEU A 167 10.49 4.67 8.12
CA LEU A 167 10.88 6.07 8.07
C LEU A 167 9.75 6.98 7.58
N ALA A 168 8.95 6.52 6.63
CA ALA A 168 7.82 7.25 6.08
C ALA A 168 6.86 6.30 5.32
N VAL A 169 5.64 6.78 5.09
CA VAL A 169 4.59 6.05 4.36
C VAL A 169 3.97 6.93 3.28
N ALA A 170 3.80 6.40 2.07
CA ALA A 170 3.05 7.03 0.99
C ALA A 170 1.78 6.21 0.68
N LEU A 171 0.63 6.79 0.87
CA LEU A 171 -0.69 6.19 0.74
C LEU A 171 -1.42 6.80 -0.46
N VAL A 172 -1.68 6.00 -1.48
CA VAL A 172 -2.41 6.44 -2.68
C VAL A 172 -3.81 5.86 -2.64
N VAL A 173 -4.83 6.71 -2.69
CA VAL A 173 -6.27 6.38 -2.64
C VAL A 173 -6.61 5.34 -1.55
N PRO A 174 -6.25 5.61 -0.27
CA PRO A 174 -6.33 4.62 0.80
C PRO A 174 -7.75 4.22 1.16
N VAL A 175 -7.93 2.94 1.52
CA VAL A 175 -9.15 2.43 2.18
C VAL A 175 -8.91 2.45 3.68
N THR A 176 -9.77 3.11 4.45
CA THR A 176 -9.63 3.19 5.91
C THR A 176 -10.80 2.61 6.70
N ASP A 177 -11.94 2.38 6.03
CA ASP A 177 -13.13 1.79 6.65
C ASP A 177 -13.82 0.81 5.70
N VAL A 178 -13.83 -0.48 6.04
CA VAL A 178 -14.46 -1.51 5.20
C VAL A 178 -15.97 -1.64 5.40
N ILE A 179 -16.55 -0.91 6.37
CA ILE A 179 -17.97 -0.94 6.70
C ILE A 179 -18.72 0.24 6.09
N ARG A 180 -18.01 1.31 5.75
CA ARG A 180 -18.61 2.57 5.30
C ARG A 180 -19.50 2.35 4.07
N THR A 181 -20.75 2.80 4.14
CA THR A 181 -21.77 2.61 3.11
C THR A 181 -22.25 3.91 2.46
N ASP A 182 -21.86 5.07 3.00
CA ASP A 182 -22.26 6.41 2.57
C ASP A 182 -21.33 7.01 1.50
N ARG A 183 -20.52 6.17 0.86
CA ARG A 183 -19.58 6.59 -0.19
C ARG A 183 -20.31 7.07 -1.43
N THR A 184 -19.95 8.27 -1.88
CA THR A 184 -20.46 8.88 -3.10
C THR A 184 -19.30 9.28 -4.02
N SER A 185 -19.58 9.45 -5.30
CA SER A 185 -18.61 9.94 -6.28
C SER A 185 -19.29 10.98 -7.19
N GLY A 186 -18.52 11.96 -7.64
CA GLY A 186 -18.96 12.95 -8.64
C GLY A 186 -19.14 12.34 -10.03
N VAL A 187 -18.55 11.17 -10.31
CA VAL A 187 -18.66 10.52 -11.63
C VAL A 187 -19.76 9.47 -11.67
N ARG A 188 -20.41 9.36 -12.83
CA ARG A 188 -21.55 8.43 -13.03
C ARG A 188 -21.18 6.95 -12.89
N ARG A 189 -19.94 6.59 -13.19
CA ARG A 189 -19.42 5.22 -13.14
C ARG A 189 -18.07 5.19 -12.42
N PRO A 190 -18.08 5.31 -11.09
CA PRO A 190 -16.85 5.33 -10.32
C PRO A 190 -16.15 3.96 -10.39
N ALA A 191 -14.83 3.99 -10.36
CA ALA A 191 -14.02 2.77 -10.32
C ALA A 191 -14.37 1.90 -9.11
N ILE A 192 -14.58 2.51 -7.94
CA ILE A 192 -15.03 1.82 -6.72
C ILE A 192 -16.55 1.96 -6.57
N SER A 193 -17.28 1.27 -7.44
CA SER A 193 -18.75 1.25 -7.40
C SER A 193 -19.29 0.51 -6.17
N PRO A 194 -20.58 0.70 -5.79
CA PRO A 194 -21.21 -0.06 -4.70
C PRO A 194 -21.15 -1.58 -4.90
N PHE A 195 -21.12 -2.04 -6.16
CA PHE A 195 -20.93 -3.45 -6.47
C PHE A 195 -19.54 -3.93 -6.09
N VAL A 196 -18.48 -3.19 -6.47
CA VAL A 196 -17.09 -3.49 -6.12
C VAL A 196 -16.91 -3.54 -4.61
N GLN A 197 -17.45 -2.56 -3.88
CA GLN A 197 -17.37 -2.52 -2.43
C GLN A 197 -18.01 -3.75 -1.77
N ARG A 198 -19.22 -4.13 -2.20
CA ARG A 198 -19.89 -5.34 -1.70
C ARG A 198 -19.15 -6.62 -2.07
N PHE A 199 -18.58 -6.66 -3.27
CA PHE A 199 -17.80 -7.80 -3.75
C PHE A 199 -16.54 -8.00 -2.91
N VAL A 200 -15.79 -6.95 -2.63
CA VAL A 200 -14.60 -6.97 -1.76
C VAL A 200 -14.98 -7.40 -0.33
N GLY A 201 -16.02 -6.79 0.24
CA GLY A 201 -16.51 -7.16 1.58
C GLY A 201 -16.91 -8.62 1.67
N TRP A 202 -17.50 -9.16 0.62
CA TRP A 202 -17.85 -10.58 0.55
C TRP A 202 -16.61 -11.48 0.34
N ALA A 203 -15.69 -11.10 -0.54
CA ALA A 203 -14.56 -11.94 -0.92
C ALA A 203 -13.48 -12.02 0.16
N TYR A 204 -13.20 -10.90 0.84
CA TYR A 204 -12.09 -10.80 1.77
C TYR A 204 -12.49 -10.55 3.23
N PHE A 205 -13.58 -9.82 3.47
CA PHE A 205 -14.10 -9.49 4.81
C PHE A 205 -15.48 -10.13 5.08
N PRO A 206 -15.66 -11.46 4.99
CA PRO A 206 -16.99 -12.08 5.12
C PRO A 206 -17.52 -12.09 6.55
N ASP A 207 -16.64 -11.97 7.56
CA ASP A 207 -16.99 -11.90 8.98
C ASP A 207 -17.35 -10.47 9.35
N VAL A 208 -18.65 -10.16 9.34
CA VAL A 208 -19.15 -8.79 9.57
C VAL A 208 -18.74 -8.21 10.92
N PRO A 209 -18.82 -8.92 12.07
CA PRO A 209 -18.29 -8.44 13.35
C PRO A 209 -16.82 -8.01 13.28
N ARG A 210 -15.99 -8.79 12.61
CA ARG A 210 -14.56 -8.50 12.51
C ARG A 210 -14.23 -7.30 11.63
N GLN A 211 -15.14 -6.86 10.78
CA GLN A 211 -14.97 -5.61 10.02
C GLN A 211 -14.83 -4.37 10.93
N GLN A 212 -15.30 -4.46 12.21
CA GLN A 212 -15.16 -3.41 13.21
C GLN A 212 -13.76 -3.35 13.85
N GLU A 213 -12.95 -4.38 13.68
CA GLU A 213 -11.61 -4.43 14.25
C GLU A 213 -10.73 -3.30 13.66
N PRO A 214 -9.87 -2.66 14.48
CA PRO A 214 -8.96 -1.60 14.00
C PRO A 214 -8.07 -2.03 12.82
N LEU A 215 -7.69 -3.29 12.76
CA LEU A 215 -6.89 -3.84 11.67
C LEU A 215 -7.70 -3.99 10.37
N ALA A 216 -9.02 -4.25 10.45
CA ALA A 216 -9.91 -4.28 9.29
C ALA A 216 -10.28 -2.86 8.83
N SER A 217 -10.60 -1.99 9.76
CA SER A 217 -11.00 -0.60 9.54
C SER A 217 -10.11 0.37 10.33
N PRO A 218 -8.96 0.79 9.77
CA PRO A 218 -8.01 1.67 10.47
C PRO A 218 -8.60 3.00 10.97
N SER A 219 -9.67 3.48 10.36
CA SER A 219 -10.41 4.66 10.84
C SER A 219 -10.93 4.50 12.28
N ARG A 220 -11.07 3.27 12.76
CA ARG A 220 -11.57 2.92 14.10
C ARG A 220 -10.48 2.74 15.15
N ASP A 221 -9.22 2.79 14.75
CA ASP A 221 -8.09 2.68 15.65
C ASP A 221 -7.81 4.02 16.34
N LEU A 222 -8.18 4.17 17.61
CA LEU A 222 -7.95 5.41 18.35
C LEU A 222 -6.46 5.74 18.53
N ALA A 223 -5.59 4.74 18.51
CA ALA A 223 -4.14 4.91 18.63
C ALA A 223 -3.44 5.15 17.28
N LEU A 224 -4.17 5.18 16.16
CA LEU A 224 -3.58 5.27 14.83
C LEU A 224 -2.54 6.39 14.67
N PRO A 225 -2.75 7.63 15.16
CA PRO A 225 -1.71 8.68 15.04
C PRO A 225 -0.39 8.31 15.73
N ALA A 226 -0.44 7.60 16.86
CA ALA A 226 0.77 7.17 17.55
C ALA A 226 1.55 6.08 16.79
N ALA A 227 0.85 5.30 15.96
CA ALA A 227 1.45 4.24 15.16
C ALA A 227 2.04 4.73 13.83
N MET A 228 1.60 5.89 13.32
CA MET A 228 1.96 6.34 11.97
C MET A 228 3.22 7.21 11.96
N PRO A 229 4.20 6.90 11.09
CA PRO A 229 5.34 7.76 10.82
C PRO A 229 4.93 8.94 9.91
N PRO A 230 5.85 9.82 9.49
CA PRO A 230 5.58 10.81 8.46
C PRO A 230 4.85 10.21 7.27
N THR A 231 3.73 10.83 6.86
CA THR A 231 2.78 10.24 5.92
C THR A 231 2.42 11.19 4.79
N LEU A 232 2.51 10.70 3.55
CA LEU A 232 1.92 11.33 2.37
C LEU A 232 0.60 10.62 2.03
N VAL A 233 -0.46 11.38 1.82
CA VAL A 233 -1.76 10.88 1.35
C VAL A 233 -2.08 11.51 0.00
N LEU A 234 -2.33 10.71 -1.03
CA LEU A 234 -2.77 11.15 -2.36
C LEU A 234 -4.19 10.64 -2.62
N THR A 235 -5.10 11.52 -3.03
CA THR A 235 -6.50 11.17 -3.32
C THR A 235 -6.93 11.71 -4.68
N GLY A 236 -7.79 11.00 -5.37
CA GLY A 236 -8.53 11.52 -6.53
C GLY A 236 -9.75 12.31 -6.06
N GLY A 237 -10.00 13.50 -6.63
CA GLY A 237 -11.12 14.34 -6.19
C GLY A 237 -12.49 13.73 -6.47
N ASP A 238 -12.59 12.88 -7.49
CA ASP A 238 -13.83 12.18 -7.88
C ASP A 238 -13.91 10.74 -7.34
N ASP A 239 -12.88 10.29 -6.62
CA ASP A 239 -12.83 8.94 -6.02
C ASP A 239 -13.85 8.81 -4.88
N THR A 240 -14.58 7.69 -4.87
CA THR A 240 -15.49 7.33 -3.77
C THR A 240 -14.80 7.21 -2.42
N LEU A 241 -13.47 6.98 -2.40
CA LEU A 241 -12.66 6.88 -1.20
C LEU A 241 -11.97 8.20 -0.81
N ALA A 242 -12.13 9.28 -1.60
CA ALA A 242 -11.50 10.57 -1.32
C ALA A 242 -11.79 11.11 0.11
N PRO A 243 -13.03 11.02 0.63
CA PRO A 243 -13.33 11.47 1.99
C PRO A 243 -12.51 10.72 3.04
N GLU A 244 -12.30 9.42 2.88
CA GLU A 244 -11.52 8.62 3.83
C GLU A 244 -10.04 9.04 3.88
N GLY A 245 -9.45 9.33 2.73
CA GLY A 245 -8.08 9.85 2.66
C GLY A 245 -7.95 11.23 3.30
N ALA A 246 -8.92 12.12 3.08
CA ALA A 246 -8.95 13.45 3.69
C ALA A 246 -9.13 13.37 5.23
N GLU A 247 -10.06 12.54 5.71
CA GLU A 247 -10.30 12.29 7.12
C GLU A 247 -9.05 11.68 7.80
N LEU A 248 -8.39 10.72 7.15
CA LEU A 248 -7.14 10.15 7.62
C LEU A 248 -6.07 11.24 7.77
N ALA A 249 -5.84 12.03 6.73
CA ALA A 249 -4.82 13.08 6.75
C ALA A 249 -5.09 14.14 7.83
N ALA A 250 -6.35 14.55 8.01
CA ALA A 250 -6.75 15.49 9.05
C ALA A 250 -6.50 14.90 10.45
N ARG A 251 -6.88 13.64 10.66
CA ARG A 251 -6.69 12.94 11.93
C ARG A 251 -5.22 12.76 12.30
N LEU A 252 -4.38 12.38 11.34
CA LEU A 252 -2.94 12.22 11.56
C LEU A 252 -2.30 13.55 11.95
N ARG A 253 -2.65 14.65 11.24
CA ARG A 253 -2.17 16.01 11.59
C ARG A 253 -2.60 16.43 12.99
N SER A 254 -3.85 16.21 13.36
CA SER A 254 -4.36 16.56 14.70
C SER A 254 -3.69 15.72 15.80
N GLY A 255 -3.22 14.52 15.48
CA GLY A 255 -2.42 13.67 16.35
C GLY A 255 -0.92 13.94 16.34
N GLY A 256 -0.47 15.05 15.69
CA GLY A 256 0.94 15.45 15.66
C GLY A 256 1.80 14.74 14.61
N VAL A 257 1.22 13.90 13.76
CA VAL A 257 1.95 13.23 12.68
C VAL A 257 2.19 14.23 11.54
N ARG A 258 3.44 14.34 11.10
CA ARG A 258 3.76 15.12 9.90
C ARG A 258 3.11 14.47 8.69
N THR A 259 2.09 15.14 8.13
CA THR A 259 1.25 14.59 7.08
C THR A 259 1.08 15.58 5.95
N GLU A 260 1.42 15.16 4.74
CA GLU A 260 1.08 15.84 3.50
C GLU A 260 -0.17 15.19 2.90
N HIS A 261 -1.06 16.00 2.33
CA HIS A 261 -2.23 15.51 1.61
C HIS A 261 -2.41 16.32 0.33
N HIS A 262 -2.51 15.61 -0.79
CA HIS A 262 -2.78 16.22 -2.09
C HIS A 262 -3.98 15.57 -2.76
N VAL A 263 -4.86 16.41 -3.32
CA VAL A 263 -6.06 16.00 -4.04
C VAL A 263 -5.87 16.26 -5.52
N PHE A 264 -5.95 15.23 -6.34
CA PHE A 264 -5.95 15.33 -7.80
C PHE A 264 -7.37 15.59 -8.29
N VAL A 265 -7.69 16.86 -8.53
CA VAL A 265 -9.03 17.28 -8.97
C VAL A 265 -9.36 16.65 -10.32
N GLY A 266 -10.57 16.10 -10.46
CA GLY A 266 -11.04 15.46 -11.70
C GLY A 266 -10.47 14.04 -11.91
N SER A 267 -9.73 13.49 -10.95
CA SER A 267 -9.23 12.11 -11.00
C SER A 267 -10.09 11.20 -10.13
N ASP A 268 -10.33 9.98 -10.62
CA ASP A 268 -11.01 8.90 -9.88
C ASP A 268 -9.95 8.01 -9.21
N HIS A 269 -10.35 6.85 -8.74
CA HIS A 269 -9.54 5.88 -7.99
C HIS A 269 -8.33 5.31 -8.74
N ASP A 270 -8.30 5.37 -10.06
CA ASP A 270 -7.23 4.86 -10.92
C ASP A 270 -6.02 5.81 -11.07
N LEU A 271 -5.74 6.62 -10.07
CA LEU A 271 -4.78 7.73 -10.06
C LEU A 271 -3.39 7.36 -10.62
N LEU A 272 -2.84 6.20 -10.25
CA LEU A 272 -1.54 5.70 -10.74
C LEU A 272 -1.64 4.72 -11.92
N ALA A 273 -2.85 4.28 -12.27
CA ALA A 273 -3.14 3.39 -13.40
C ALA A 273 -3.96 4.08 -14.49
N GLY A 274 -4.32 5.34 -14.29
CA GLY A 274 -5.19 6.14 -15.14
C GLY A 274 -4.58 6.51 -16.48
N ARG A 275 -5.42 7.04 -17.35
CA ARG A 275 -5.05 7.46 -18.71
C ARG A 275 -4.38 8.83 -18.74
N ASP A 276 -4.58 9.64 -17.71
CA ASP A 276 -3.95 10.95 -17.60
C ASP A 276 -2.52 10.80 -17.13
N ARG A 277 -1.61 10.83 -18.10
CA ARG A 277 -0.17 10.68 -17.87
C ARG A 277 0.41 11.80 -17.00
N ALA A 278 -0.12 13.02 -17.08
CA ALA A 278 0.38 14.13 -16.28
C ALA A 278 0.09 13.92 -14.81
N VAL A 279 -1.11 13.42 -14.47
CA VAL A 279 -1.49 13.03 -13.11
C VAL A 279 -0.59 11.93 -12.57
N VAL A 280 -0.33 10.89 -13.36
CA VAL A 280 0.56 9.79 -12.95
C VAL A 280 1.98 10.29 -12.67
N ILE A 281 2.53 11.13 -13.56
CA ILE A 281 3.88 11.70 -13.39
C ILE A 281 3.92 12.56 -12.12
N GLU A 282 2.95 13.46 -11.93
CA GLU A 282 2.90 14.31 -10.74
C GLU A 282 2.78 13.47 -9.46
N ALA A 283 1.96 12.41 -9.45
CA ALA A 283 1.84 11.53 -8.31
C ALA A 283 3.17 10.83 -7.98
N LEU A 284 3.89 10.35 -8.99
CA LEU A 284 5.23 9.75 -8.82
C LEU A 284 6.25 10.78 -8.32
N ASP A 285 6.20 12.02 -8.80
CA ASP A 285 7.07 13.11 -8.37
C ASP A 285 6.83 13.44 -6.89
N ARG A 286 5.57 13.50 -6.47
CA ARG A 286 5.20 13.74 -5.06
C ARG A 286 5.66 12.61 -4.15
N ILE A 287 5.44 11.35 -4.53
CA ILE A 287 5.86 10.18 -3.74
C ILE A 287 7.38 10.17 -3.58
N THR A 288 8.12 10.28 -4.68
CA THR A 288 9.58 10.22 -4.65
C THR A 288 10.19 11.46 -3.97
N GLY A 289 9.62 12.64 -4.19
CA GLY A 289 10.02 13.88 -3.51
C GLY A 289 9.82 13.82 -1.99
N PHE A 290 8.67 13.30 -1.54
CA PHE A 290 8.37 13.09 -0.13
C PHE A 290 9.37 12.10 0.51
N PHE A 291 9.56 10.94 -0.07
CA PHE A 291 10.51 9.95 0.44
C PHE A 291 11.95 10.47 0.44
N ALA A 292 12.38 11.20 -0.61
CA ALA A 292 13.70 11.81 -0.65
C ALA A 292 13.90 12.85 0.48
N ALA A 293 12.85 13.61 0.81
CA ALA A 293 12.90 14.56 1.92
C ALA A 293 13.06 13.83 3.27
N GLU A 294 12.33 12.72 3.48
CA GLU A 294 12.42 11.95 4.73
C GLU A 294 13.76 11.21 4.87
N LEU A 295 14.30 10.69 3.80
CA LEU A 295 15.62 10.02 3.80
C LEU A 295 16.78 10.96 4.15
N ARG A 296 16.63 12.26 3.91
CA ARG A 296 17.64 13.29 4.25
C ARG A 296 17.54 13.83 5.67
N ARG A 297 16.44 13.54 6.40
CA ARG A 297 16.27 14.05 7.77
C ARG A 297 17.21 13.34 8.75
N PRO A 298 17.85 14.10 9.65
CA PRO A 298 18.54 13.49 10.76
C PRO A 298 17.56 12.62 11.57
N ARG A 299 17.99 11.44 11.95
CA ARG A 299 17.22 10.65 12.94
C ARG A 299 17.29 11.37 14.27
N PRO A 300 16.20 11.46 15.05
CA PRO A 300 16.32 11.84 16.44
C PRO A 300 17.27 10.84 17.11
N ASP A 301 18.41 11.34 17.59
CA ASP A 301 19.45 10.56 18.25
C ASP A 301 18.84 9.79 19.42
N GLY A 302 18.97 8.49 19.42
CA GLY A 302 18.63 7.70 20.58
C GLY A 302 18.07 6.30 20.33
N ILE A 303 18.71 5.50 19.48
CA ILE A 303 18.86 4.05 19.71
C ILE A 303 20.10 3.63 18.91
N THR A 304 21.26 3.83 19.47
CA THR A 304 22.44 3.06 19.07
C THR A 304 22.16 1.62 19.49
N ALA A 305 22.11 0.73 18.50
CA ALA A 305 22.14 -0.68 18.74
C ALA A 305 23.42 -1.01 19.53
N GLY A 306 23.25 -1.41 20.80
CA GLY A 306 24.25 -2.06 21.61
C GLY A 306 24.30 -3.55 21.30
#